data_aa65ea81211f0667a2a99d74509fc0a4
#
_entry.id   aa65ea81211f0667a2a99d74509fc0a4
#
_cell.length_a   1.000
_cell.length_b   1.000
_cell.length_c   1.000
_cell.angle_alpha   90.00
_cell.angle_beta   90.00
_cell.angle_gamma   90.00
#
_symmetry.space_group_name_H-M   'P 1'
#
loop_
_entity.id
_entity.type
_entity.pdbx_description
1 polymer ?
#
loop_
_entity_poly.entity_id
_entity_poly.type
_entity_poly.pdbx_seq_one_letter_code
_entity_poly.pdbx_strand_id
1 'polypeptide(L)'
;MKKLDEIVRFHGHICPGLVLGYRVSVFALKNLGKRSKDEEIVAIVENNSCAVDAVQVMTNCTFGKGNLIFKDYGKQVYTFIKRPSGKAVRISIDWTPSPETEKQKEMWQRYMKGSRSKEVLKAVHQRKTKKIESILKTSDKDLFKIKHLKMPLPEEARIYPSVRCEKCGEKTMEPRLRVKNGKTVCIPCFEGRGLSGIREKMASLGITEKDIADAVKWARKRS
;
A
#
# COMPACT_ATOMS: atom_id res chain seq x y z
N MET A 1 21.34 10.36 -3.76
CA MET A 1 21.11 9.44 -4.90
C MET A 1 21.15 7.98 -4.48
N LYS A 2 22.13 7.47 -3.73
CA LYS A 2 22.15 6.03 -3.28
C LYS A 2 20.83 5.51 -2.69
N LYS A 3 20.09 6.36 -1.96
CA LYS A 3 18.79 5.94 -1.36
C LYS A 3 17.65 5.81 -2.37
N LEU A 4 17.64 6.59 -3.45
CA LEU A 4 16.61 6.45 -4.49
C LEU A 4 16.78 5.16 -5.27
N ASP A 5 18.03 4.74 -5.54
CA ASP A 5 18.33 3.48 -6.22
C ASP A 5 17.89 2.27 -5.38
N GLU A 6 18.02 2.36 -4.04
CA GLU A 6 17.55 1.33 -3.12
C GLU A 6 16.03 1.18 -3.18
N ILE A 7 15.31 2.31 -3.22
CA ILE A 7 13.85 2.33 -3.34
C ILE A 7 13.40 1.77 -4.68
N VAL A 8 14.08 2.15 -5.77
CA VAL A 8 13.77 1.65 -7.12
C VAL A 8 13.99 0.14 -7.21
N ARG A 9 15.06 -0.40 -6.60
CA ARG A 9 15.29 -1.85 -6.54
C ARG A 9 14.18 -2.58 -5.77
N PHE A 10 13.70 -2.01 -4.68
CA PHE A 10 12.62 -2.58 -3.89
C PHE A 10 11.29 -2.57 -4.66
N HIS A 11 10.95 -1.45 -5.30
CA HIS A 11 9.69 -1.26 -6.02
C HIS A 11 9.69 -1.86 -7.44
N GLY A 12 10.85 -2.13 -8.01
CA GLY A 12 11.04 -2.70 -9.35
C GLY A 12 11.13 -1.69 -10.49
N HIS A 13 10.70 -0.45 -10.31
CA HIS A 13 10.81 0.61 -11.33
C HIS A 13 10.72 2.01 -10.73
N ILE A 14 11.08 3.04 -11.49
CA ILE A 14 10.86 4.43 -11.09
C ILE A 14 9.54 4.96 -11.63
N CYS A 15 8.73 5.61 -10.77
CA CYS A 15 7.49 6.27 -11.15
C CYS A 15 7.24 7.55 -10.32
N PRO A 16 6.35 8.46 -10.76
CA PRO A 16 6.06 9.69 -10.01
C PRO A 16 5.62 9.45 -8.57
N GLY A 17 4.78 8.43 -8.32
CA GLY A 17 4.32 8.08 -6.97
C GLY A 17 5.48 7.69 -6.06
N LEU A 18 6.40 6.85 -6.56
CA LEU A 18 7.58 6.44 -5.81
C LEU A 18 8.45 7.64 -5.42
N VAL A 19 8.65 8.58 -6.36
CA VAL A 19 9.45 9.79 -6.13
C VAL A 19 8.77 10.75 -5.16
N LEU A 20 7.43 10.85 -5.17
CA LEU A 20 6.68 11.59 -4.14
C LEU A 20 6.93 11.00 -2.75
N GLY A 21 6.82 9.68 -2.60
CA GLY A 21 7.12 9.00 -1.33
C GLY A 21 8.56 9.18 -0.86
N TYR A 22 9.53 9.18 -1.79
CA TYR A 22 10.92 9.53 -1.49
C TYR A 22 11.03 10.94 -0.91
N ARG A 23 10.44 11.95 -1.57
CA ARG A 23 10.46 13.35 -1.14
C ARG A 23 9.80 13.52 0.24
N VAL A 24 8.62 12.91 0.44
CA VAL A 24 7.91 12.86 1.73
C VAL A 24 8.80 12.31 2.84
N SER A 25 9.44 11.18 2.58
CA SER A 25 10.31 10.50 3.56
C SER A 25 11.57 11.31 3.90
N VAL A 26 12.19 11.92 2.90
CA VAL A 26 13.34 12.82 3.11
C VAL A 26 12.94 13.99 4.01
N PHE A 27 11.79 14.61 3.74
CA PHE A 27 11.28 15.70 4.57
C PHE A 27 10.98 15.26 6.01
N ALA A 28 10.30 14.12 6.17
CA ALA A 28 9.98 13.56 7.49
C ALA A 28 11.24 13.30 8.32
N LEU A 29 12.26 12.66 7.74
CA LEU A 29 13.51 12.35 8.42
C LEU A 29 14.32 13.60 8.79
N LYS A 30 14.28 14.66 7.99
CA LYS A 30 14.89 15.96 8.35
C LYS A 30 14.25 16.56 9.60
N ASN A 31 12.95 16.38 9.81
CA ASN A 31 12.20 16.97 10.93
C ASN A 31 12.17 16.11 12.20
N LEU A 32 12.21 14.79 12.05
CA LEU A 32 12.06 13.85 13.17
C LEU A 32 13.36 13.14 13.54
N GLY A 33 14.39 13.24 12.73
CA GLY A 33 15.70 12.63 12.96
C GLY A 33 15.93 11.35 12.18
N LYS A 34 16.78 10.47 12.71
CA LYS A 34 17.25 9.30 11.97
C LYS A 34 16.14 8.29 11.66
N ARG A 35 16.36 7.50 10.60
CA ARG A 35 15.61 6.31 10.21
C ARG A 35 15.39 5.39 11.42
N SER A 36 14.20 4.86 11.56
CA SER A 36 13.85 3.91 12.62
C SER A 36 14.67 2.63 12.51
N LYS A 37 15.27 2.19 13.59
CA LYS A 37 15.88 0.86 13.65
C LYS A 37 14.80 -0.17 13.96
N ASP A 38 13.96 0.14 14.91
CA ASP A 38 12.84 -0.67 15.36
C ASP A 38 11.52 0.12 15.24
N GLU A 39 10.97 0.64 16.32
CA GLU A 39 9.68 1.36 16.35
C GLU A 39 9.80 2.83 16.76
N GLU A 40 10.99 3.44 16.72
CA GLU A 40 11.22 4.83 17.12
C GLU A 40 10.48 5.86 16.25
N ILE A 41 10.07 5.46 15.05
CA ILE A 41 9.18 6.21 14.17
C ILE A 41 8.01 5.34 13.79
N VAL A 42 6.80 5.90 13.86
CA VAL A 42 5.58 5.30 13.33
C VAL A 42 5.14 6.12 12.11
N ALA A 43 4.82 5.45 11.02
CA ALA A 43 4.25 6.07 9.82
C ALA A 43 2.77 5.70 9.67
N ILE A 44 1.91 6.70 9.53
CA ILE A 44 0.51 6.53 9.17
C ILE A 44 0.38 6.99 7.72
N VAL A 45 -0.07 6.09 6.84
CA VAL A 45 -0.27 6.35 5.41
C VAL A 45 -1.76 6.28 5.07
N GLU A 46 -2.28 7.31 4.38
CA GLU A 46 -3.71 7.42 4.07
C GLU A 46 -4.05 6.92 2.65
N ASN A 47 -3.15 6.14 2.05
CA ASN A 47 -3.30 5.52 0.72
C ASN A 47 -2.39 4.30 0.59
N ASN A 48 -2.58 3.51 -0.47
CA ASN A 48 -1.80 2.33 -0.85
C ASN A 48 -1.04 2.51 -2.18
N SER A 49 -0.64 3.75 -2.51
CA SER A 49 0.10 4.04 -3.75
C SER A 49 1.57 3.63 -3.67
N CYS A 50 2.26 3.66 -4.81
CA CYS A 50 3.71 3.40 -4.91
C CYS A 50 4.57 4.22 -3.92
N ALA A 51 4.06 5.37 -3.45
CA ALA A 51 4.74 6.20 -2.46
C ALA A 51 4.97 5.48 -1.13
N VAL A 52 4.10 4.54 -0.77
CA VAL A 52 4.21 3.76 0.48
C VAL A 52 5.46 2.89 0.49
N ASP A 53 5.86 2.33 -0.66
CA ASP A 53 7.10 1.55 -0.76
C ASP A 53 8.33 2.41 -0.47
N ALA A 54 8.36 3.64 -0.97
CA ALA A 54 9.42 4.59 -0.64
C ALA A 54 9.42 4.96 0.85
N VAL A 55 8.25 5.12 1.47
CA VAL A 55 8.13 5.35 2.91
C VAL A 55 8.72 4.17 3.68
N GLN A 56 8.39 2.94 3.33
CA GLN A 56 8.92 1.74 4.01
C GLN A 56 10.45 1.68 3.95
N VAL A 57 11.03 1.81 2.75
CA VAL A 57 12.48 1.72 2.54
C VAL A 57 13.22 2.86 3.22
N MET A 58 12.70 4.09 3.12
CA MET A 58 13.38 5.28 3.65
C MET A 58 13.33 5.37 5.17
N THR A 59 12.19 5.09 5.77
CA THR A 59 11.96 5.30 7.19
C THR A 59 12.14 4.05 8.03
N ASN A 60 12.18 2.86 7.41
CA ASN A 60 12.07 1.56 8.04
C ASN A 60 10.74 1.34 8.80
N CYS A 61 9.73 2.16 8.56
CA CYS A 61 8.39 1.85 9.00
C CYS A 61 7.81 0.84 8.04
N THR A 62 7.60 -0.40 8.49
CA THR A 62 7.13 -1.50 7.63
C THR A 62 5.84 -2.11 8.16
N PHE A 63 5.05 -2.67 7.25
CA PHE A 63 3.82 -3.36 7.63
C PHE A 63 4.09 -4.54 8.59
N GLY A 64 5.15 -5.31 8.33
CA GLY A 64 5.52 -6.47 9.15
C GLY A 64 5.99 -6.14 10.56
N LYS A 65 6.59 -4.95 10.79
CA LYS A 65 6.94 -4.47 12.12
C LYS A 65 5.77 -3.83 12.89
N GLY A 66 4.65 -3.56 12.21
CA GLY A 66 3.50 -2.90 12.84
C GLY A 66 3.64 -1.38 13.03
N ASN A 67 4.78 -0.80 12.68
CA ASN A 67 5.01 0.65 12.77
C ASN A 67 4.68 1.41 11.46
N LEU A 68 4.08 0.74 10.46
CA LEU A 68 3.41 1.33 9.32
C LEU A 68 1.91 1.06 9.42
N ILE A 69 1.14 2.10 9.69
CA ILE A 69 -0.31 2.02 9.87
C ILE A 69 -0.99 2.52 8.61
N PHE A 70 -1.72 1.63 7.93
CA PHE A 70 -2.51 1.97 6.77
C PHE A 70 -3.92 2.40 7.17
N LYS A 71 -4.35 3.56 6.69
CA LYS A 71 -5.73 4.05 6.77
C LYS A 71 -6.24 4.32 5.35
N ASP A 72 -7.21 3.54 4.91
CA ASP A 72 -7.74 3.63 3.56
C ASP A 72 -8.68 4.84 3.40
N TYR A 73 -8.08 6.03 3.27
CA TYR A 73 -8.81 7.26 3.01
C TYR A 73 -8.66 7.75 1.57
N GLY A 74 -7.83 7.09 0.75
CA GLY A 74 -7.53 7.49 -0.62
C GLY A 74 -6.81 8.84 -0.75
N LYS A 75 -6.19 9.34 0.32
CA LYS A 75 -5.54 10.65 0.36
C LYS A 75 -4.02 10.52 0.25
N GLN A 76 -3.40 11.36 -0.54
CA GLN A 76 -1.93 11.48 -0.60
C GLN A 76 -1.38 12.20 0.64
N VAL A 77 -1.55 11.58 1.79
CA VAL A 77 -1.22 12.11 3.12
C VAL A 77 -0.43 11.08 3.91
N TYR A 78 0.60 11.57 4.58
CA TYR A 78 1.56 10.78 5.35
C TYR A 78 1.82 11.48 6.68
N THR A 79 1.65 10.76 7.78
CA THR A 79 1.95 11.29 9.12
C THR A 79 3.02 10.43 9.76
N PHE A 80 4.07 11.07 10.25
CA PHE A 80 5.17 10.41 10.94
C PHE A 80 5.21 10.90 12.38
N ILE A 81 5.33 9.97 13.32
CA ILE A 81 5.32 10.24 14.76
C ILE A 81 6.60 9.67 15.36
N LYS A 82 7.32 10.48 16.13
CA LYS A 82 8.53 10.04 16.83
C LYS A 82 8.21 9.58 18.24
N ARG A 83 8.61 8.36 18.59
CA ARG A 83 8.58 7.83 19.96
C ARG A 83 9.81 8.28 20.75
N PRO A 84 9.74 8.45 22.07
CA PRO A 84 8.52 8.47 22.89
C PRO A 84 7.86 9.85 22.92
N SER A 85 8.42 10.86 22.24
CA SER A 85 8.05 12.28 22.37
C SER A 85 6.65 12.63 21.87
N GLY A 86 6.07 11.83 20.96
CA GLY A 86 4.84 12.17 20.26
C GLY A 86 4.99 13.32 19.25
N LYS A 87 6.22 13.84 19.04
CA LYS A 87 6.47 14.83 17.99
C LYS A 87 6.10 14.25 16.64
N ALA A 88 5.25 14.93 15.89
CA ALA A 88 4.73 14.44 14.63
C ALA A 88 4.82 15.48 13.52
N VAL A 89 4.95 15.00 12.29
CA VAL A 89 4.82 15.79 11.07
C VAL A 89 3.79 15.14 10.16
N ARG A 90 2.76 15.91 9.79
CA ARG A 90 1.75 15.50 8.82
C ARG A 90 2.00 16.22 7.50
N ILE A 91 2.17 15.46 6.43
CA ILE A 91 2.56 15.92 5.10
C ILE A 91 1.44 15.53 4.14
N SER A 92 0.79 16.52 3.54
CA SER A 92 -0.16 16.33 2.45
C SER A 92 0.47 16.79 1.15
N ILE A 93 0.40 15.99 0.10
CA ILE A 93 0.88 16.39 -1.22
C ILE A 93 -0.12 17.38 -1.81
N ASP A 94 0.37 18.56 -2.19
CA ASP A 94 -0.40 19.66 -2.80
C ASP A 94 0.15 20.05 -4.18
N TRP A 95 0.97 19.18 -4.76
CA TRP A 95 1.61 19.41 -6.04
C TRP A 95 0.65 19.20 -7.20
N THR A 96 0.62 20.20 -8.09
CA THR A 96 -0.10 20.12 -9.36
C THR A 96 0.90 19.99 -10.49
N PRO A 97 0.81 18.95 -11.33
CA PRO A 97 1.68 18.80 -12.48
C PRO A 97 1.45 19.94 -13.49
N SER A 98 2.48 20.30 -14.24
CA SER A 98 2.35 21.25 -15.36
C SER A 98 1.26 20.80 -16.34
N PRO A 99 0.50 21.72 -16.93
CA PRO A 99 -0.53 21.40 -17.91
C PRO A 99 0.01 20.50 -19.03
N GLU A 100 -0.79 19.53 -19.43
CA GLU A 100 -0.47 18.62 -20.51
C GLU A 100 -1.05 19.15 -21.84
N THR A 101 -0.32 18.99 -22.94
CA THR A 101 -0.83 19.29 -24.27
C THR A 101 -1.92 18.30 -24.67
N GLU A 102 -2.81 18.67 -25.59
CA GLU A 102 -3.88 17.76 -26.06
C GLU A 102 -3.31 16.45 -26.62
N LYS A 103 -2.19 16.50 -27.35
CA LYS A 103 -1.50 15.31 -27.83
C LYS A 103 -1.04 14.39 -26.67
N GLN A 104 -0.54 14.94 -25.57
CA GLN A 104 -0.13 14.15 -24.40
C GLN A 104 -1.33 13.49 -23.70
N LYS A 105 -2.46 14.21 -23.61
CA LYS A 105 -3.70 13.67 -23.07
C LYS A 105 -4.24 12.54 -23.95
N GLU A 106 -4.26 12.72 -25.27
CA GLU A 106 -4.68 11.71 -26.23
C GLU A 106 -3.83 10.43 -26.10
N MET A 107 -2.48 10.57 -26.11
CA MET A 107 -1.58 9.41 -25.97
C MET A 107 -1.82 8.67 -24.65
N TRP A 108 -2.07 9.41 -23.58
CA TRP A 108 -2.42 8.81 -22.29
C TRP A 108 -3.75 8.05 -22.34
N GLN A 109 -4.78 8.61 -22.97
CA GLN A 109 -6.07 7.94 -23.15
C GLN A 109 -5.94 6.65 -23.98
N ARG A 110 -5.17 6.69 -25.08
CA ARG A 110 -4.88 5.51 -25.90
C ARG A 110 -4.17 4.42 -25.09
N TYR A 111 -3.22 4.80 -24.24
CA TYR A 111 -2.55 3.89 -23.31
C TYR A 111 -3.53 3.24 -22.32
N MET A 112 -4.41 4.05 -21.72
CA MET A 112 -5.43 3.56 -20.76
C MET A 112 -6.45 2.63 -21.42
N LYS A 113 -6.75 2.81 -22.71
CA LYS A 113 -7.58 1.91 -23.53
C LYS A 113 -6.84 0.65 -24.02
N GLY A 114 -5.62 0.41 -23.56
CA GLY A 114 -4.84 -0.80 -23.88
C GLY A 114 -3.85 -0.68 -25.02
N SER A 115 -3.73 0.47 -25.71
CA SER A 115 -2.75 0.64 -26.78
C SER A 115 -1.31 0.54 -26.25
N ARG A 116 -0.49 -0.25 -26.93
CA ARG A 116 0.94 -0.46 -26.61
C ARG A 116 1.85 -0.19 -27.81
N SER A 117 1.39 0.64 -28.76
CA SER A 117 2.22 1.03 -29.90
C SER A 117 3.49 1.77 -29.44
N LYS A 118 4.56 1.69 -30.24
CA LYS A 118 5.86 2.34 -29.95
C LYS A 118 5.69 3.84 -29.67
N GLU A 119 4.83 4.52 -30.43
CA GLU A 119 4.53 5.94 -30.25
C GLU A 119 3.88 6.22 -28.88
N VAL A 120 2.85 5.47 -28.53
CA VAL A 120 2.13 5.60 -27.24
C VAL A 120 3.07 5.33 -26.08
N LEU A 121 3.85 4.25 -26.13
CA LEU A 121 4.81 3.91 -25.07
C LEU A 121 5.88 5.00 -24.89
N LYS A 122 6.41 5.54 -25.99
CA LYS A 122 7.37 6.66 -25.95
C LYS A 122 6.77 7.92 -25.31
N ALA A 123 5.55 8.28 -25.70
CA ALA A 123 4.85 9.43 -25.13
C ALA A 123 4.56 9.27 -23.64
N VAL A 124 4.13 8.08 -23.22
CA VAL A 124 3.89 7.75 -21.79
C VAL A 124 5.19 7.79 -20.99
N HIS A 125 6.28 7.27 -21.54
CA HIS A 125 7.60 7.34 -20.90
C HIS A 125 8.04 8.78 -20.69
N GLN A 126 8.00 9.60 -21.74
CA GLN A 126 8.35 11.04 -21.66
C GLN A 126 7.48 11.79 -20.64
N ARG A 127 6.16 11.51 -20.60
CA ARG A 127 5.23 12.06 -19.61
C ARG A 127 5.63 11.72 -18.19
N LYS A 128 5.98 10.45 -17.93
CA LYS A 128 6.43 9.99 -16.60
C LYS A 128 7.75 10.68 -16.21
N THR A 129 8.72 10.73 -17.10
CA THR A 129 10.04 11.36 -16.88
C THR A 129 9.88 12.84 -16.51
N LYS A 130 9.10 13.61 -17.29
CA LYS A 130 8.83 15.02 -16.98
C LYS A 130 8.20 15.23 -15.61
N LYS A 131 7.24 14.36 -15.22
CA LYS A 131 6.63 14.42 -13.87
C LYS A 131 7.64 14.13 -12.78
N ILE A 132 8.49 13.13 -12.95
CA ILE A 132 9.56 12.78 -12.00
C ILE A 132 10.52 13.95 -11.82
N GLU A 133 11.01 14.52 -12.91
CA GLU A 133 11.92 15.68 -12.88
C GLU A 133 11.28 16.88 -12.19
N SER A 134 10.02 17.18 -12.50
CA SER A 134 9.27 18.25 -11.86
C SER A 134 9.17 18.04 -10.34
N ILE A 135 8.79 16.84 -9.88
CA ILE A 135 8.70 16.51 -8.46
C ILE A 135 10.07 16.66 -7.77
N LEU A 136 11.15 16.24 -8.41
CA LEU A 136 12.50 16.34 -7.84
C LEU A 136 12.98 17.80 -7.72
N LYS A 137 12.59 18.67 -8.66
CA LYS A 137 13.00 20.08 -8.69
C LYS A 137 12.11 21.00 -7.86
N THR A 138 10.86 20.63 -7.64
CA THR A 138 9.89 21.44 -6.87
C THR A 138 10.33 21.58 -5.43
N SER A 139 10.21 22.79 -4.85
CA SER A 139 10.56 23.04 -3.46
C SER A 139 9.59 22.32 -2.50
N ASP A 140 10.03 22.05 -1.26
CA ASP A 140 9.18 21.35 -0.29
C ASP A 140 7.90 22.16 0.04
N LYS A 141 7.97 23.49 0.04
CA LYS A 141 6.82 24.38 0.31
C LYS A 141 5.77 24.37 -0.82
N ASP A 142 6.21 24.13 -2.06
CA ASP A 142 5.34 24.09 -3.23
C ASP A 142 4.84 22.64 -3.52
N LEU A 143 5.50 21.66 -2.89
CA LEU A 143 5.16 20.25 -3.04
C LEU A 143 4.20 19.76 -1.95
N PHE A 144 4.30 20.35 -0.73
CA PHE A 144 3.63 19.86 0.46
C PHE A 144 2.88 20.93 1.22
N LYS A 145 1.71 20.57 1.76
CA LYS A 145 1.12 21.20 2.94
C LYS A 145 1.58 20.45 4.18
N ILE A 146 2.23 21.16 5.10
CA ILE A 146 2.90 20.57 6.25
C ILE A 146 2.23 21.05 7.54
N LYS A 147 2.01 20.11 8.48
CA LYS A 147 1.58 20.43 9.86
C LYS A 147 2.51 19.76 10.85
N HIS A 148 3.09 20.54 11.74
CA HIS A 148 3.81 20.02 12.91
C HIS A 148 2.81 19.84 14.05
N LEU A 149 2.82 18.65 14.67
CA LEU A 149 1.82 18.25 15.66
C LEU A 149 2.52 17.55 16.82
N LYS A 150 1.82 17.48 17.95
CA LYS A 150 2.08 16.51 19.00
C LYS A 150 0.90 15.56 19.04
N MET A 151 1.14 14.28 18.88
CA MET A 151 0.09 13.26 18.76
C MET A 151 0.25 12.17 19.83
N PRO A 152 -0.87 11.58 20.29
CA PRO A 152 -0.79 10.37 21.09
C PRO A 152 -0.08 9.27 20.29
N LEU A 153 0.69 8.47 21.00
CA LEU A 153 1.43 7.37 20.39
C LEU A 153 0.48 6.21 20.11
N PRO A 154 0.46 5.67 18.88
CA PRO A 154 -0.16 4.40 18.61
C PRO A 154 0.46 3.30 19.50
N GLU A 155 -0.30 2.27 19.82
CA GLU A 155 0.24 1.12 20.54
C GLU A 155 1.41 0.49 19.76
N GLU A 156 2.35 -0.08 20.52
CA GLU A 156 3.43 -0.87 19.93
C GLU A 156 2.89 -2.20 19.42
N ALA A 157 3.58 -2.80 18.46
CA ALA A 157 3.23 -4.11 17.95
C ALA A 157 3.29 -5.13 19.08
N ARG A 158 2.20 -5.88 19.25
CA ARG A 158 2.10 -6.94 20.27
C ARG A 158 2.23 -8.31 19.62
N ILE A 159 2.95 -9.19 20.29
CA ILE A 159 2.97 -10.60 19.92
C ILE A 159 1.80 -11.28 20.61
N TYR A 160 0.94 -11.92 19.83
CA TYR A 160 -0.21 -12.65 20.33
C TYR A 160 -0.03 -14.16 20.14
N PRO A 161 -0.55 -15.00 21.07
CA PRO A 161 -0.59 -16.42 20.86
C PRO A 161 -1.45 -16.78 19.64
N SER A 162 -1.10 -17.88 19.00
CA SER A 162 -1.88 -18.43 17.90
C SER A 162 -2.75 -19.58 18.38
N VAL A 163 -4.05 -19.48 18.13
CA VAL A 163 -5.07 -20.47 18.49
C VAL A 163 -5.61 -21.11 17.21
N ARG A 164 -5.94 -22.40 17.24
CA ARG A 164 -6.52 -23.09 16.08
C ARG A 164 -7.99 -22.72 15.93
N CYS A 165 -8.36 -22.33 14.72
CA CYS A 165 -9.76 -22.17 14.34
C CYS A 165 -10.49 -23.52 14.41
N GLU A 166 -11.57 -23.61 15.16
CA GLU A 166 -12.34 -24.85 15.33
C GLU A 166 -13.11 -25.27 14.07
N LYS A 167 -13.17 -24.41 13.03
CA LYS A 167 -13.84 -24.73 11.77
C LYS A 167 -12.87 -25.18 10.67
N CYS A 168 -11.76 -24.45 10.42
CA CYS A 168 -10.81 -24.79 9.35
C CYS A 168 -9.48 -25.37 9.86
N GLY A 169 -9.22 -25.37 11.18
CA GLY A 169 -7.99 -25.89 11.76
C GLY A 169 -6.76 -24.99 11.64
N GLU A 170 -6.85 -23.87 10.89
CA GLU A 170 -5.73 -22.95 10.69
C GLU A 170 -5.41 -22.16 11.96
N LYS A 171 -4.11 -21.94 12.21
CA LYS A 171 -3.65 -21.10 13.31
C LYS A 171 -3.95 -19.64 13.05
N THR A 172 -4.59 -18.98 13.99
CA THR A 172 -5.01 -17.58 13.91
C THR A 172 -4.60 -16.85 15.19
N MET A 173 -4.08 -15.63 15.05
CA MET A 173 -3.77 -14.77 16.21
C MET A 173 -5.05 -14.55 17.03
N GLU A 174 -4.96 -14.72 18.35
CA GLU A 174 -6.08 -14.64 19.29
C GLU A 174 -7.01 -13.43 19.05
N PRO A 175 -6.54 -12.18 18.87
CA PRO A 175 -7.43 -11.03 18.64
C PRO A 175 -8.20 -11.07 17.32
N ARG A 176 -7.88 -12.00 16.45
CA ARG A 176 -8.54 -12.22 15.13
C ARG A 176 -9.51 -13.38 15.14
N LEU A 177 -9.79 -13.94 16.31
CA LEU A 177 -10.82 -14.95 16.51
C LEU A 177 -12.18 -14.32 16.81
N ARG A 178 -13.24 -15.05 16.51
CA ARG A 178 -14.63 -14.70 16.79
C ARG A 178 -15.35 -15.93 17.28
N VAL A 179 -16.39 -15.74 18.10
CA VAL A 179 -17.27 -16.84 18.52
C VAL A 179 -18.48 -16.91 17.60
N LYS A 180 -18.74 -18.08 17.02
CA LYS A 180 -19.89 -18.39 16.16
C LYS A 180 -20.47 -19.74 16.54
N ASN A 181 -21.73 -19.76 17.01
CA ASN A 181 -22.41 -21.00 17.44
C ASN A 181 -21.60 -21.77 18.51
N GLY A 182 -21.06 -21.06 19.51
CA GLY A 182 -20.25 -21.64 20.58
C GLY A 182 -18.82 -22.06 20.19
N LYS A 183 -18.40 -21.90 18.93
CA LYS A 183 -17.07 -22.26 18.43
C LYS A 183 -16.20 -21.03 18.21
N THR A 184 -14.91 -21.17 18.53
CA THR A 184 -13.91 -20.13 18.29
C THR A 184 -13.36 -20.29 16.88
N VAL A 185 -13.65 -19.33 16.01
CA VAL A 185 -13.34 -19.39 14.57
C VAL A 185 -12.60 -18.15 14.07
N CYS A 186 -11.79 -18.32 13.02
CA CYS A 186 -11.13 -17.20 12.33
C CYS A 186 -12.14 -16.31 11.60
N ILE A 187 -11.75 -15.05 11.29
CA ILE A 187 -12.62 -14.08 10.59
C ILE A 187 -13.20 -14.66 9.29
N PRO A 188 -12.42 -15.29 8.38
CA PRO A 188 -13.00 -15.87 7.17
C PRO A 188 -14.07 -16.93 7.44
N CYS A 189 -13.88 -17.78 8.45
CA CYS A 189 -14.88 -18.77 8.84
C CYS A 189 -16.11 -18.17 9.51
N PHE A 190 -15.93 -17.10 10.29
CA PHE A 190 -17.01 -16.33 10.90
C PHE A 190 -17.91 -15.71 9.83
N GLU A 191 -17.32 -15.10 8.80
CA GLU A 191 -18.01 -14.42 7.70
C GLU A 191 -18.50 -15.39 6.60
N GLY A 192 -18.22 -16.69 6.70
CA GLY A 192 -18.58 -17.68 5.67
C GLY A 192 -17.73 -17.63 4.39
N ARG A 193 -16.62 -16.89 4.40
CA ARG A 193 -15.66 -16.74 3.27
C ARG A 193 -14.49 -17.73 3.32
N GLY A 194 -14.39 -18.56 4.34
CA GLY A 194 -13.39 -19.62 4.44
C GLY A 194 -13.70 -20.78 3.49
N LEU A 195 -12.69 -21.61 3.17
CA LEU A 195 -12.84 -22.77 2.26
C LEU A 195 -14.02 -23.67 2.62
N SER A 196 -14.29 -23.89 3.92
CA SER A 196 -15.46 -24.64 4.38
C SER A 196 -16.78 -23.94 4.03
N GLY A 197 -16.86 -22.60 4.16
CA GLY A 197 -18.07 -21.84 3.81
C GLY A 197 -18.31 -21.83 2.29
N ILE A 198 -17.24 -21.79 1.50
CA ILE A 198 -17.31 -21.91 0.04
C ILE A 198 -17.86 -23.30 -0.33
N ARG A 199 -17.32 -24.39 0.26
CA ARG A 199 -17.79 -25.75 0.03
C ARG A 199 -19.25 -25.95 0.41
N GLU A 200 -19.67 -25.43 1.58
CA GLU A 200 -21.06 -25.47 2.03
C GLU A 200 -22.00 -24.75 1.04
N LYS A 201 -21.58 -23.57 0.56
CA LYS A 201 -22.33 -22.80 -0.43
C LYS A 201 -22.39 -23.50 -1.79
N MET A 202 -21.30 -24.13 -2.22
CA MET A 202 -21.28 -24.91 -3.46
C MET A 202 -22.19 -26.13 -3.35
N ALA A 203 -22.13 -26.86 -2.24
CA ALA A 203 -23.02 -27.98 -1.97
C ALA A 203 -24.51 -27.56 -1.97
N SER A 204 -24.84 -26.41 -1.34
CA SER A 204 -26.21 -25.90 -1.35
C SER A 204 -26.71 -25.46 -2.73
N LEU A 205 -25.79 -25.16 -3.66
CA LEU A 205 -26.09 -24.81 -5.06
C LEU A 205 -26.05 -26.05 -5.99
N GLY A 206 -25.83 -27.26 -5.44
CA GLY A 206 -25.72 -28.48 -6.22
C GLY A 206 -24.43 -28.57 -7.06
N ILE A 207 -23.44 -27.71 -6.81
CA ILE A 207 -22.16 -27.70 -7.54
C ILE A 207 -21.27 -28.80 -6.97
N THR A 208 -20.89 -29.76 -7.84
CA THR A 208 -20.04 -30.91 -7.49
C THR A 208 -18.56 -30.63 -7.76
N GLU A 209 -17.67 -31.45 -7.18
CA GLU A 209 -16.23 -31.40 -7.50
C GLU A 209 -15.96 -31.64 -8.99
N LYS A 210 -16.82 -32.43 -9.68
CA LYS A 210 -16.74 -32.64 -11.11
C LYS A 210 -17.00 -31.36 -11.89
N ASP A 211 -18.02 -30.59 -11.52
CA ASP A 211 -18.34 -29.30 -12.18
C ASP A 211 -17.16 -28.33 -12.07
N ILE A 212 -16.49 -28.31 -10.92
CA ILE A 212 -15.28 -27.49 -10.70
C ILE A 212 -14.14 -27.96 -11.60
N ALA A 213 -13.90 -29.29 -11.65
CA ALA A 213 -12.82 -29.84 -12.47
C ALA A 213 -13.07 -29.57 -13.97
N ASP A 214 -14.31 -29.65 -14.42
CA ASP A 214 -14.68 -29.36 -15.79
C ASP A 214 -14.56 -27.88 -16.14
N ALA A 215 -14.94 -26.98 -15.23
CA ALA A 215 -14.76 -25.55 -15.39
C ALA A 215 -13.25 -25.16 -15.45
N VAL A 216 -12.41 -25.78 -14.62
CA VAL A 216 -10.94 -25.57 -14.65
C VAL A 216 -10.35 -26.09 -15.97
N LYS A 217 -10.76 -27.28 -16.46
CA LYS A 217 -10.32 -27.80 -17.77
C LYS A 217 -10.74 -26.87 -18.91
N TRP A 218 -11.97 -26.35 -18.84
CA TRP A 218 -12.47 -25.42 -19.84
C TRP A 218 -11.67 -24.09 -19.86
N ALA A 219 -11.38 -23.53 -18.70
CA ALA A 219 -10.60 -22.30 -18.59
C ALA A 219 -9.16 -22.46 -19.14
N ARG A 220 -8.50 -23.59 -18.82
CA ARG A 220 -7.15 -23.91 -19.32
C ARG A 220 -7.04 -24.13 -20.83
N LYS A 221 -8.15 -24.47 -21.52
CA LYS A 221 -8.16 -24.62 -22.98
C LYS A 221 -8.28 -23.31 -23.74
N ARG A 222 -8.52 -22.19 -23.03
CA ARG A 222 -8.71 -20.85 -23.60
C ARG A 222 -7.59 -19.86 -23.24
N SER A 223 -6.64 -20.29 -22.43
CA SER A 223 -5.39 -19.59 -22.14
C SER A 223 -4.27 -20.03 -23.06
#